data_84496cb2c6b83af370f1c569ddc5fb17
#
_entry.id   84496cb2c6b83af370f1c569ddc5fb17
#
_cell.length_a   1.000
_cell.length_b   1.000
_cell.length_c   1.000
_cell.angle_alpha   90.00
_cell.angle_beta   90.00
_cell.angle_gamma   90.00
#
_symmetry.space_group_name_H-M   'P 1'
#
loop_
_entity.id
_entity.type
_entity.pdbx_description
1 polymer ?
#
loop_
_entity_poly.entity_id
_entity_poly.type
_entity_poly.pdbx_seq_one_letter_code
_entity_poly.pdbx_strand_id
1 'polypeptide(L)'
;MKRILLTLPLLGLLSFSSCDLEMSDNGKLDGYWQLARIDTIDGGGCDKVPSRIFWSVQIHLLQLSDHSGRNSTYLLRFDQGDTHLRVYDPYLSARNEGDKPLDDAAVLQPYGIQSLDEHFIIEGLDNKNLTLNSSLLRLQFNRY
;
A
#
# COMPACT_ATOMS: atom_id res chain seq x y z
N MET A 1 1.85 -65.23 38.75
CA MET A 1 0.97 -64.56 37.81
C MET A 1 1.27 -63.09 37.79
N LYS A 2 2.00 -62.64 36.77
CA LYS A 2 2.35 -61.24 36.58
C LYS A 2 1.31 -60.58 35.72
N ARG A 3 0.60 -59.62 36.25
CA ARG A 3 -0.31 -58.79 35.48
C ARG A 3 0.49 -57.67 34.84
N ILE A 4 0.65 -57.73 33.52
CA ILE A 4 1.28 -56.66 32.74
C ILE A 4 0.21 -55.57 32.53
N LEU A 5 0.38 -54.44 33.20
CA LEU A 5 -0.39 -53.24 32.90
C LEU A 5 0.17 -52.61 31.63
N LEU A 6 -0.55 -52.69 30.55
CA LEU A 6 -0.23 -52.00 29.32
C LEU A 6 -0.70 -50.54 29.47
N THR A 7 0.20 -49.66 29.79
CA THR A 7 -0.03 -48.22 29.71
C THR A 7 0.13 -47.78 28.27
N LEU A 8 -0.97 -47.48 27.65
CA LEU A 8 -1.05 -46.89 26.29
C LEU A 8 -0.63 -45.41 26.38
N PRO A 9 0.43 -44.93 25.71
CA PRO A 9 0.69 -43.50 25.66
C PRO A 9 -0.30 -42.85 24.71
N LEU A 10 -1.16 -42.01 25.25
CA LEU A 10 -2.03 -41.13 24.52
C LEU A 10 -1.16 -40.08 23.83
N LEU A 11 -0.81 -40.36 22.57
CA LEU A 11 -0.09 -39.44 21.69
C LEU A 11 -1.04 -38.30 21.32
N GLY A 12 -0.95 -37.21 22.08
CA GLY A 12 -1.67 -35.99 21.76
C GLY A 12 -1.23 -35.45 20.40
N LEU A 13 -2.11 -35.57 19.38
CA LEU A 13 -1.97 -34.84 18.14
C LEU A 13 -2.11 -33.33 18.46
N LEU A 14 -0.96 -32.66 18.62
CA LEU A 14 -0.90 -31.22 18.52
C LEU A 14 -1.15 -30.85 17.06
N SER A 15 -2.41 -30.58 16.75
CA SER A 15 -2.77 -29.91 15.50
C SER A 15 -2.17 -28.52 15.57
N PHE A 16 -1.00 -28.35 14.99
CA PHE A 16 -0.50 -27.04 14.61
C PHE A 16 -1.44 -26.54 13.53
N SER A 17 -2.43 -25.75 13.91
CA SER A 17 -3.11 -24.88 12.96
C SER A 17 -2.05 -23.92 12.48
N SER A 18 -1.47 -24.23 11.33
CA SER A 18 -0.69 -23.29 10.54
C SER A 18 -1.62 -22.11 10.25
N CYS A 19 -1.45 -21.02 10.99
CA CYS A 19 -1.93 -19.74 10.52
C CYS A 19 -1.14 -19.45 9.26
N ASP A 20 -1.76 -19.55 8.09
CA ASP A 20 -1.21 -19.05 6.85
C ASP A 20 -1.07 -17.55 7.04
N LEU A 21 0.14 -17.12 7.39
CA LEU A 21 0.52 -15.71 7.38
C LEU A 21 0.57 -15.32 5.91
N GLU A 22 -0.41 -14.53 5.49
CA GLU A 22 -0.41 -13.92 4.17
C GLU A 22 0.83 -13.05 4.03
N MET A 23 1.78 -13.52 3.23
CA MET A 23 3.03 -12.80 2.98
C MET A 23 2.84 -11.89 1.76
N SER A 24 3.38 -10.69 1.86
CA SER A 24 3.39 -9.77 0.73
C SER A 24 4.36 -10.28 -0.35
N ASP A 25 3.94 -10.23 -1.60
CA ASP A 25 4.72 -10.62 -2.78
C ASP A 25 4.99 -9.45 -3.74
N ASN A 26 4.82 -8.21 -3.28
CA ASN A 26 4.98 -7.02 -4.09
C ASN A 26 6.46 -6.63 -4.34
N GLY A 27 7.40 -7.44 -3.86
CA GLY A 27 8.82 -7.23 -4.05
C GLY A 27 9.30 -5.89 -3.50
N LYS A 28 9.99 -5.12 -4.32
CA LYS A 28 10.55 -3.82 -3.92
C LYS A 28 9.49 -2.74 -3.71
N LEU A 29 8.27 -2.94 -4.20
CA LEU A 29 7.18 -1.97 -4.01
C LEU A 29 6.69 -1.95 -2.56
N ASP A 30 6.77 -3.08 -1.85
CA ASP A 30 6.42 -3.12 -0.43
C ASP A 30 7.25 -2.12 0.37
N GLY A 31 6.58 -1.41 1.25
CA GLY A 31 7.25 -0.51 2.16
C GLY A 31 6.56 0.83 2.34
N TYR A 32 7.32 1.73 2.92
CA TYR A 32 6.87 3.06 3.28
C TYR A 32 7.56 4.10 2.41
N TRP A 33 6.79 4.78 1.58
CA TRP A 33 7.28 5.69 0.56
C TRP A 33 6.87 7.12 0.86
N GLN A 34 7.85 8.00 1.01
CA GLN A 34 7.61 9.42 1.17
C GLN A 34 7.54 10.10 -0.20
N LEU A 35 6.41 10.75 -0.48
CA LEU A 35 6.25 11.55 -1.70
C LEU A 35 7.09 12.82 -1.57
N ALA A 36 8.13 12.92 -2.40
CA ALA A 36 9.08 14.01 -2.34
C ALA A 36 8.78 15.11 -3.36
N ARG A 37 8.25 14.74 -4.55
CA ARG A 37 8.07 15.66 -5.66
C ARG A 37 6.95 15.23 -6.59
N ILE A 38 6.21 16.22 -7.08
CA ILE A 38 5.19 16.07 -8.14
C ILE A 38 5.57 17.03 -9.27
N ASP A 39 5.78 16.49 -10.47
CA ASP A 39 5.99 17.26 -11.71
C ASP A 39 4.80 17.07 -12.64
N THR A 40 4.40 18.14 -13.34
CA THR A 40 3.44 18.06 -14.44
C THR A 40 4.18 17.68 -15.72
N ILE A 41 3.74 16.64 -16.42
CA ILE A 41 4.43 16.09 -17.59
C ILE A 41 4.49 17.11 -18.74
N ASP A 42 3.45 17.91 -18.94
CA ASP A 42 3.37 18.91 -20.02
C ASP A 42 4.12 20.23 -19.71
N GLY A 43 5.11 20.19 -18.85
CA GLY A 43 6.08 21.28 -18.69
C GLY A 43 5.62 22.44 -17.82
N GLY A 44 4.54 22.28 -17.08
CA GLY A 44 3.94 23.39 -16.35
C GLY A 44 4.41 23.64 -14.96
N GLY A 45 4.99 22.70 -14.25
CA GLY A 45 5.31 22.93 -12.84
C GLY A 45 5.99 21.76 -12.16
N CYS A 46 6.76 22.13 -11.18
CA CYS A 46 7.41 21.22 -10.26
C CYS A 46 7.09 21.67 -8.85
N ASP A 47 6.36 20.84 -8.13
CA ASP A 47 6.03 21.10 -6.73
C ASP A 47 6.82 20.15 -5.83
N LYS A 48 7.66 20.73 -4.98
CA LYS A 48 8.19 19.98 -3.84
C LYS A 48 7.05 19.72 -2.87
N VAL A 49 6.78 18.44 -2.64
CA VAL A 49 5.77 18.05 -1.67
C VAL A 49 6.35 18.21 -0.26
N PRO A 50 5.60 18.81 0.68
CA PRO A 50 5.99 18.81 2.08
C PRO A 50 6.28 17.39 2.55
N SER A 51 7.34 17.22 3.33
CA SER A 51 7.89 15.92 3.77
C SER A 51 6.97 15.12 4.71
N ARG A 52 5.66 15.17 4.50
CA ARG A 52 4.63 14.59 5.39
C ARG A 52 3.62 13.69 4.66
N ILE A 53 3.76 13.55 3.36
CA ILE A 53 2.87 12.73 2.52
C ILE A 53 3.52 11.38 2.27
N PHE A 54 2.79 10.31 2.57
CA PHE A 54 3.30 8.94 2.48
C PHE A 54 2.34 8.00 1.77
N TRP A 55 2.92 7.07 1.03
CA TRP A 55 2.27 5.87 0.51
C TRP A 55 2.85 4.66 1.22
N SER A 56 2.01 3.90 1.89
CA SER A 56 2.40 2.63 2.51
C SER A 56 1.82 1.48 1.72
N VAL A 57 2.67 0.61 1.20
CA VAL A 57 2.28 -0.56 0.40
C VAL A 57 2.54 -1.81 1.20
N GLN A 58 1.50 -2.61 1.40
CA GLN A 58 1.58 -3.86 2.13
C GLN A 58 0.50 -4.84 1.67
N ILE A 59 0.90 -6.05 1.34
CA ILE A 59 0.01 -7.14 0.88
C ILE A 59 -0.82 -6.69 -0.33
N HIS A 60 -2.08 -6.32 -0.14
CA HIS A 60 -3.00 -5.90 -1.21
C HIS A 60 -3.56 -4.48 -0.99
N LEU A 61 -2.98 -3.75 -0.04
CA LEU A 61 -3.46 -2.41 0.32
C LEU A 61 -2.38 -1.35 0.11
N LEU A 62 -2.82 -0.23 -0.41
CA LEU A 62 -2.11 1.02 -0.44
C LEU A 62 -2.78 1.99 0.53
N GLN A 63 -2.04 2.47 1.50
CA GLN A 63 -2.49 3.52 2.42
C GLN A 63 -1.85 4.84 2.06
N LEU A 64 -2.66 5.87 1.93
CA LEU A 64 -2.24 7.26 1.77
C LEU A 64 -2.38 7.97 3.11
N SER A 65 -1.32 8.60 3.58
CA SER A 65 -1.34 9.31 4.86
C SER A 65 -0.62 10.65 4.79
N ASP A 66 -1.16 11.62 5.51
CA ASP A 66 -0.56 12.93 5.73
C ASP A 66 -0.27 13.12 7.22
N HIS A 67 0.99 13.09 7.59
CA HIS A 67 1.41 13.25 8.98
C HIS A 67 1.36 14.71 9.47
N SER A 68 1.02 15.67 8.60
CA SER A 68 0.72 17.03 9.02
C SER A 68 -0.70 17.21 9.57
N GLY A 69 -1.58 16.21 9.33
CA GLY A 69 -2.97 16.24 9.75
C GLY A 69 -3.88 17.12 8.88
N ARG A 70 -3.39 17.62 7.74
CA ARG A 70 -4.18 18.47 6.83
C ARG A 70 -5.13 17.65 5.95
N ASN A 71 -4.73 16.44 5.61
CA ASN A 71 -5.48 15.55 4.75
C ASN A 71 -5.83 14.26 5.50
N SER A 72 -6.97 13.67 5.15
CA SER A 72 -7.43 12.41 5.72
C SER A 72 -6.60 11.23 5.21
N THR A 73 -6.65 10.12 5.92
CA THR A 73 -6.05 8.85 5.50
C THR A 73 -7.00 8.10 4.60
N TYR A 74 -6.50 7.61 3.48
CA TYR A 74 -7.25 6.84 2.50
C TYR A 74 -6.62 5.47 2.30
N LEU A 75 -7.44 4.49 1.97
CA LEU A 75 -7.03 3.15 1.62
C LEU A 75 -7.48 2.86 0.19
N LEU A 76 -6.60 2.24 -0.59
CA LEU A 76 -6.85 1.85 -1.97
C LEU A 76 -6.43 0.40 -2.17
N ARG A 77 -7.01 -0.23 -3.17
CA ARG A 77 -6.46 -1.45 -3.76
C ARG A 77 -5.48 -1.11 -4.84
N PHE A 78 -4.62 -2.04 -5.17
CA PHE A 78 -3.68 -1.88 -6.27
C PHE A 78 -3.41 -3.21 -6.97
N ASP A 79 -3.06 -3.10 -8.25
CA ASP A 79 -2.53 -4.19 -9.05
C ASP A 79 -1.15 -3.77 -9.58
N GLN A 80 -0.14 -4.60 -9.36
CA GLN A 80 1.21 -4.37 -9.82
C GLN A 80 1.56 -5.33 -10.95
N GLY A 81 2.00 -4.79 -12.10
CA GLY A 81 2.72 -5.52 -13.14
C GLY A 81 4.21 -5.16 -13.13
N ASP A 82 4.95 -5.67 -14.10
CA ASP A 82 6.40 -5.41 -14.21
C ASP A 82 6.71 -3.93 -14.42
N THR A 83 5.85 -3.23 -15.18
CA THR A 83 6.03 -1.83 -15.56
C THR A 83 4.85 -0.94 -15.22
N HIS A 84 3.81 -1.48 -14.63
CA HIS A 84 2.56 -0.77 -14.38
C HIS A 84 2.10 -0.95 -12.94
N LEU A 85 1.50 0.10 -12.42
CA LEU A 85 0.80 0.12 -11.15
C LEU A 85 -0.57 0.75 -11.37
N ARG A 86 -1.64 0.01 -11.08
CA ARG A 86 -3.00 0.54 -11.02
C ARG A 86 -3.41 0.69 -9.58
N VAL A 87 -3.97 1.83 -9.22
CA VAL A 87 -4.57 2.08 -7.89
C VAL A 87 -6.05 2.39 -8.08
N TYR A 88 -6.90 1.75 -7.28
CA TYR A 88 -8.35 1.80 -7.48
C TYR A 88 -9.11 1.54 -6.18
N ASP A 89 -10.43 1.65 -6.23
CA ASP A 89 -11.34 1.46 -5.09
C ASP A 89 -10.91 2.26 -3.84
N PRO A 90 -10.73 3.59 -3.95
CA PRO A 90 -10.35 4.38 -2.79
C PRO A 90 -11.51 4.52 -1.81
N TYR A 91 -11.18 4.47 -0.52
CA TYR A 91 -12.13 4.76 0.55
C TYR A 91 -11.47 5.49 1.70
N LEU A 92 -12.28 6.28 2.40
CA LEU A 92 -11.86 6.98 3.60
C LEU A 92 -11.68 5.98 4.74
N SER A 93 -10.50 5.97 5.35
CA SER A 93 -10.24 5.19 6.56
C SER A 93 -10.83 5.92 7.78
N ALA A 94 -12.02 5.52 8.20
CA ALA A 94 -12.71 6.12 9.34
C ALA A 94 -12.82 5.11 10.48
N ARG A 95 -11.98 5.26 11.50
CA ARG A 95 -11.89 4.31 12.63
C ARG A 95 -13.20 4.10 13.40
N ASN A 96 -14.05 5.12 13.45
CA ASN A 96 -15.26 5.12 14.28
C ASN A 96 -16.56 4.87 13.50
N GLU A 97 -16.53 4.96 12.16
CA GLU A 97 -17.72 4.92 11.32
C GLU A 97 -17.66 3.85 10.23
N GLY A 98 -16.54 3.09 10.18
CA GLY A 98 -16.24 2.17 9.09
C GLY A 98 -15.73 2.88 7.85
N ASP A 99 -15.20 2.10 6.91
CA ASP A 99 -14.62 2.63 5.68
C ASP A 99 -15.73 3.09 4.72
N LYS A 100 -15.56 4.27 4.15
CA LYS A 100 -16.52 4.87 3.21
C LYS A 100 -15.89 4.99 1.83
N PRO A 101 -16.47 4.34 0.78
CA PRO A 101 -16.02 4.53 -0.59
C PRO A 101 -16.02 6.01 -0.98
N LEU A 102 -15.00 6.43 -1.73
CA LEU A 102 -14.92 7.77 -2.29
C LEU A 102 -15.68 7.84 -3.61
N ASP A 103 -16.35 8.97 -3.83
CA ASP A 103 -17.02 9.35 -5.07
C ASP A 103 -16.37 10.57 -5.75
N ASP A 104 -15.42 11.23 -5.09
CA ASP A 104 -14.69 12.39 -5.58
C ASP A 104 -13.18 12.18 -5.45
N ALA A 105 -12.48 12.20 -6.58
CA ALA A 105 -11.02 12.06 -6.64
C ALA A 105 -10.26 13.32 -6.18
N ALA A 106 -10.91 14.46 -6.05
CA ALA A 106 -10.24 15.71 -5.68
C ALA A 106 -9.50 15.62 -4.33
N VAL A 107 -10.01 14.82 -3.40
CA VAL A 107 -9.40 14.60 -2.09
C VAL A 107 -8.09 13.80 -2.15
N LEU A 108 -7.81 13.13 -3.26
CA LEU A 108 -6.60 12.35 -3.49
C LEU A 108 -5.48 13.16 -4.15
N GLN A 109 -5.77 14.35 -4.65
CA GLN A 109 -4.78 15.21 -5.35
C GLN A 109 -3.54 15.52 -4.51
N PRO A 110 -3.63 15.78 -3.21
CA PRO A 110 -2.44 15.98 -2.37
C PRO A 110 -1.48 14.80 -2.36
N TYR A 111 -1.99 13.60 -2.67
CA TYR A 111 -1.22 12.36 -2.75
C TYR A 111 -0.68 12.05 -4.16
N GLY A 112 -0.97 12.91 -5.15
CA GLY A 112 -0.56 12.73 -6.53
C GLY A 112 -1.49 11.86 -7.37
N ILE A 113 -2.70 11.59 -6.90
CA ILE A 113 -3.70 10.76 -7.59
C ILE A 113 -4.81 11.67 -8.12
N GLN A 114 -5.16 11.53 -9.40
CA GLN A 114 -6.09 12.41 -10.10
C GLN A 114 -7.45 11.77 -10.41
N SER A 115 -7.56 10.45 -10.26
CA SER A 115 -8.81 9.72 -10.52
C SER A 115 -9.05 8.62 -9.50
N LEU A 116 -10.29 8.12 -9.44
CA LEU A 116 -10.66 7.01 -8.55
C LEU A 116 -10.10 5.66 -9.02
N ASP A 117 -9.65 5.59 -10.26
CA ASP A 117 -8.98 4.46 -10.89
C ASP A 117 -7.82 5.03 -11.72
N GLU A 118 -6.63 5.03 -11.15
CA GLU A 118 -5.45 5.67 -11.74
C GLU A 118 -4.43 4.62 -12.18
N HIS A 119 -3.89 4.83 -13.36
CA HIS A 119 -2.84 3.98 -13.94
C HIS A 119 -1.52 4.73 -13.97
N PHE A 120 -0.48 4.10 -13.46
CA PHE A 120 0.88 4.60 -13.49
C PHE A 120 1.80 3.67 -14.26
N ILE A 121 2.77 4.24 -14.95
CA ILE A 121 3.95 3.53 -15.42
C ILE A 121 5.01 3.61 -14.32
N ILE A 122 5.59 2.48 -13.95
CA ILE A 122 6.73 2.43 -13.03
C ILE A 122 7.98 2.77 -13.84
N GLU A 123 8.43 4.01 -13.78
CA GLU A 123 9.65 4.46 -14.46
C GLU A 123 10.91 3.95 -13.77
N GLY A 124 10.87 3.87 -12.43
CA GLY A 124 11.97 3.37 -11.63
C GLY A 124 11.49 2.85 -10.28
N LEU A 125 12.06 1.73 -9.86
CA LEU A 125 11.80 1.11 -8.57
C LEU A 125 13.06 0.39 -8.10
N ASP A 126 13.67 0.92 -7.05
CA ASP A 126 14.80 0.29 -6.37
C ASP A 126 14.60 0.29 -4.85
N ASN A 127 15.64 -0.03 -4.09
CA ASN A 127 15.54 -0.11 -2.63
C ASN A 127 15.38 1.26 -1.95
N LYS A 128 15.58 2.36 -2.67
CA LYS A 128 15.58 3.72 -2.11
C LYS A 128 14.60 4.66 -2.80
N ASN A 129 14.31 4.43 -4.07
CA ASN A 129 13.56 5.36 -4.89
C ASN A 129 12.45 4.64 -5.67
N LEU A 130 11.33 5.34 -5.82
CA LEU A 130 10.22 4.96 -6.67
C LEU A 130 9.82 6.17 -7.52
N THR A 131 9.69 5.97 -8.83
CA THR A 131 9.19 6.99 -9.75
C THR A 131 8.02 6.43 -10.53
N LEU A 132 6.88 7.12 -10.45
CA LEU A 132 5.63 6.76 -11.12
C LEU A 132 5.21 7.88 -12.07
N ASN A 133 4.78 7.50 -13.28
CA ASN A 133 4.20 8.43 -14.24
C ASN A 133 2.75 8.07 -14.51
N SER A 134 1.84 9.00 -14.28
CA SER A 134 0.47 8.95 -14.82
C SER A 134 0.40 9.65 -16.18
N SER A 135 -0.80 9.85 -16.71
CA SER A 135 -1.00 10.65 -17.93
C SER A 135 -0.66 12.14 -17.75
N LEU A 136 -0.73 12.64 -16.51
CA LEU A 136 -0.59 14.06 -16.18
C LEU A 136 0.63 14.36 -15.32
N LEU A 137 1.00 13.45 -14.41
CA LEU A 137 1.95 13.70 -13.35
C LEU A 137 3.08 12.68 -13.34
N ARG A 138 4.25 13.16 -12.93
CA ARG A 138 5.38 12.35 -12.51
C ARG A 138 5.59 12.50 -11.02
N LEU A 139 5.51 11.38 -10.32
CA LEU A 139 5.66 11.31 -8.86
C LEU A 139 7.01 10.70 -8.50
N GLN A 140 7.73 11.34 -7.60
CA GLN A 140 9.01 10.85 -7.09
C GLN A 140 8.91 10.60 -5.59
N PHE A 141 9.29 9.40 -5.19
CA PHE A 141 9.25 8.96 -3.80
C PHE A 141 10.64 8.53 -3.33
N ASN A 142 10.88 8.75 -2.06
CA ASN A 142 12.01 8.17 -1.34
C ASN A 142 11.49 7.11 -0.36
N ARG A 143 12.23 6.02 -0.22
CA ARG A 143 11.93 5.05 0.84
C ARG A 143 12.23 5.68 2.20
N TYR A 144 11.28 5.53 3.10
CA TYR A 144 11.35 6.07 4.45
C TYR A 144 11.84 5.02 5.45
#